data_392ddfe1dfd28932382c32471acfe0d0
#
_entry.id   392ddfe1dfd28932382c32471acfe0d0
#
_cell.length_a   1.000
_cell.length_b   1.000
_cell.length_c   1.000
_cell.angle_alpha   90.00
_cell.angle_beta   90.00
_cell.angle_gamma   90.00
#
_symmetry.space_group_name_H-M   'P 1'
#
loop_
_entity.id
_entity.type
_entity.pdbx_description
1 polymer ?
#
loop_
_entity_poly.entity_id
_entity_poly.type
_entity_poly.pdbx_seq_one_letter_code
_entity_poly.pdbx_strand_id
1 'polypeptide(L)'
;MKKVAGRIATVVLITIISGVAFIHFSPDYNMYIVRSGSMEPVINTGDAVVIGPLDGPFGNGLQQGSIVTYRHGMELITHRVLSIEGDTLVTKGDAVEDPDPWPVSRQSVGGIYLFRVPYIGYVSSFIRTPVGRYVAILVPGVILVALLFREARKRKRAQIEHDDGEVMYRDSKFNNN
;
A
#
# COMPACT_ATOMS: atom_id res chain seq x y z
N MET A 1 -27.86 4.00 -5.57
CA MET A 1 -26.85 3.80 -4.53
C MET A 1 -25.78 2.76 -4.89
N LYS A 2 -26.11 1.51 -5.28
CA LYS A 2 -25.10 0.45 -5.60
C LYS A 2 -24.13 0.80 -6.74
N LYS A 3 -24.58 1.49 -7.80
CA LYS A 3 -23.73 1.92 -8.92
C LYS A 3 -22.74 3.02 -8.51
N VAL A 4 -23.12 3.92 -7.61
CA VAL A 4 -22.24 4.99 -7.09
C VAL A 4 -21.18 4.40 -6.18
N ALA A 5 -21.55 3.52 -5.26
CA ALA A 5 -20.61 2.82 -4.40
C ALA A 5 -19.56 2.02 -5.20
N GLY A 6 -19.98 1.34 -6.29
CA GLY A 6 -19.05 0.64 -7.18
C GLY A 6 -18.04 1.59 -7.86
N ARG A 7 -18.50 2.74 -8.35
CA ARG A 7 -17.62 3.75 -8.98
C ARG A 7 -16.61 4.32 -7.97
N ILE A 8 -17.06 4.64 -6.75
CA ILE A 8 -16.16 5.12 -5.69
C ILE A 8 -15.10 4.06 -5.37
N ALA A 9 -15.50 2.79 -5.19
CA ALA A 9 -14.55 1.71 -4.92
C ALA A 9 -13.52 1.54 -6.06
N THR A 10 -13.94 1.66 -7.32
CA THR A 10 -13.02 1.60 -8.47
C THR A 10 -12.03 2.76 -8.47
N VAL A 11 -12.49 3.99 -8.21
CA VAL A 11 -11.61 5.17 -8.14
C VAL A 11 -10.60 5.01 -7.01
N VAL A 12 -11.03 4.60 -5.82
CA VAL A 12 -10.14 4.35 -4.66
C VAL A 12 -9.10 3.30 -5.01
N LEU A 13 -9.51 2.19 -5.64
CA LEU A 13 -8.58 1.13 -6.04
C LEU A 13 -7.55 1.62 -7.05
N ILE A 14 -7.97 2.36 -8.07
CA ILE A 14 -7.05 2.94 -9.07
C ILE A 14 -6.07 3.90 -8.40
N THR A 15 -6.53 4.76 -7.48
CA THR A 15 -5.66 5.69 -6.75
C THR A 15 -4.61 4.94 -5.92
N ILE A 16 -5.01 3.87 -5.21
CA ILE A 16 -4.07 3.04 -4.43
C ILE A 16 -3.04 2.38 -5.35
N ILE A 17 -3.48 1.75 -6.45
CA ILE A 17 -2.58 1.09 -7.41
C ILE A 17 -1.61 2.11 -8.02
N SER A 18 -2.10 3.29 -8.41
CA SER A 18 -1.26 4.36 -8.97
C SER A 18 -0.23 4.87 -7.95
N GLY A 19 -0.63 5.01 -6.69
CA GLY A 19 0.27 5.42 -5.61
C GLY A 19 1.38 4.39 -5.35
N VAL A 20 1.03 3.11 -5.29
CA VAL A 20 2.01 2.01 -5.13
C VAL A 20 2.95 1.94 -6.33
N ALA A 21 2.41 2.07 -7.54
CA ALA A 21 3.22 2.09 -8.76
C ALA A 21 4.17 3.30 -8.77
N PHE A 22 3.71 4.49 -8.37
CA PHE A 22 4.54 5.67 -8.26
C PHE A 22 5.74 5.45 -7.33
N ILE A 23 5.51 4.93 -6.12
CA ILE A 23 6.59 4.62 -5.16
C ILE A 23 7.54 3.57 -5.73
N HIS A 24 7.02 2.55 -6.43
CA HIS A 24 7.84 1.46 -6.97
C HIS A 24 8.73 1.89 -8.15
N PHE A 25 8.22 2.78 -9.01
CA PHE A 25 8.93 3.24 -10.21
C PHE A 25 9.72 4.54 -10.02
N SER A 26 9.52 5.24 -8.91
CA SER A 26 10.27 6.46 -8.61
C SER A 26 11.58 6.11 -7.91
N PRO A 27 12.74 6.52 -8.46
CA PRO A 27 14.05 6.20 -7.86
C PRO A 27 14.27 6.90 -6.51
N ASP A 28 13.56 8.01 -6.27
CA ASP A 28 13.75 8.85 -5.09
C ASP A 28 12.91 8.40 -3.89
N TYR A 29 11.94 7.51 -4.11
CA TYR A 29 11.06 6.98 -3.07
C TYR A 29 11.31 5.50 -2.85
N ASN A 30 11.45 5.11 -1.59
CA ASN A 30 11.69 3.74 -1.23
C ASN A 30 10.78 3.30 -0.08
N MET A 31 10.48 2.02 -0.03
CA MET A 31 9.70 1.42 1.05
C MET A 31 10.49 0.31 1.72
N TYR A 32 10.65 0.40 3.04
CA TYR A 32 11.38 -0.58 3.84
C TYR A 32 10.51 -1.17 4.94
N ILE A 33 10.67 -2.47 5.19
CA ILE A 33 10.01 -3.14 6.31
C ILE A 33 10.85 -3.00 7.55
N VAL A 34 10.23 -2.49 8.61
CA VAL A 34 10.84 -2.28 9.93
C VAL A 34 11.00 -3.62 10.63
N ARG A 35 12.22 -3.91 11.08
CA ARG A 35 12.59 -5.19 11.70
C ARG A 35 12.87 -5.10 13.20
N SER A 36 13.03 -3.89 13.73
CA SER A 36 13.35 -3.66 15.16
C SER A 36 12.38 -2.64 15.76
N GLY A 37 12.27 -2.65 17.08
CA GLY A 37 11.42 -1.73 17.83
C GLY A 37 12.09 -0.42 18.25
N SER A 38 13.27 -0.08 17.71
CA SER A 38 14.03 1.12 18.14
C SER A 38 13.29 2.44 17.96
N MET A 39 12.27 2.47 17.08
CA MET A 39 11.43 3.64 16.81
C MET A 39 10.02 3.56 17.39
N GLU A 40 9.76 2.56 18.25
CA GLU A 40 8.47 2.46 18.94
C GLU A 40 8.29 3.63 19.94
N PRO A 41 7.05 4.11 20.12
CA PRO A 41 5.79 3.68 19.50
C PRO A 41 5.48 4.34 18.14
N VAL A 42 6.33 5.24 17.65
CA VAL A 42 6.06 5.99 16.41
C VAL A 42 6.07 5.10 15.18
N ILE A 43 7.03 4.19 15.10
CA ILE A 43 7.14 3.19 14.04
C ILE A 43 7.33 1.83 14.72
N ASN A 44 6.44 0.89 14.45
CA ASN A 44 6.46 -0.41 15.10
C ASN A 44 7.14 -1.47 14.24
N THR A 45 7.68 -2.48 14.89
CA THR A 45 8.16 -3.68 14.19
C THR A 45 7.06 -4.27 13.31
N GLY A 46 7.39 -4.58 12.05
CA GLY A 46 6.42 -5.11 11.08
C GLY A 46 5.68 -4.04 10.27
N ASP A 47 5.87 -2.77 10.56
CA ASP A 47 5.40 -1.69 9.69
C ASP A 47 6.27 -1.59 8.43
N ALA A 48 5.74 -0.99 7.37
CA ALA A 48 6.53 -0.51 6.26
C ALA A 48 6.66 1.01 6.35
N VAL A 49 7.88 1.53 6.25
CA VAL A 49 8.15 2.98 6.17
C VAL A 49 8.38 3.38 4.73
N VAL A 50 7.75 4.47 4.32
CA VAL A 50 8.01 5.11 3.03
C VAL A 50 8.90 6.30 3.29
N ILE A 51 10.02 6.33 2.55
CA ILE A 51 10.97 7.44 2.59
C ILE A 51 11.00 8.14 1.24
N GLY A 52 11.32 9.41 1.27
CA GLY A 52 11.48 10.26 0.09
C GLY A 52 12.76 11.07 0.14
N PRO A 53 13.03 11.86 -0.90
CA PRO A 53 14.23 12.69 -0.98
C PRO A 53 14.27 13.75 0.14
N LEU A 54 15.47 14.16 0.53
CA LEU A 54 15.69 15.12 1.61
C LEU A 54 15.03 16.49 1.34
N ASP A 55 15.00 16.91 0.10
CA ASP A 55 14.46 18.20 -0.34
C ASP A 55 13.23 18.01 -1.25
N GLY A 56 12.46 16.94 -1.03
CA GLY A 56 11.28 16.59 -1.83
C GLY A 56 10.02 17.39 -1.45
N PRO A 57 9.01 17.39 -2.33
CA PRO A 57 7.76 18.14 -2.13
C PRO A 57 6.91 17.65 -0.95
N PHE A 58 7.16 16.44 -0.46
CA PHE A 58 6.42 15.83 0.65
C PHE A 58 7.21 15.80 1.95
N GLY A 59 8.46 16.34 1.97
CA GLY A 59 9.30 16.42 3.16
C GLY A 59 9.54 17.86 3.57
N ASN A 60 9.64 18.12 4.87
CA ASN A 60 9.94 19.45 5.40
C ASN A 60 11.45 19.78 5.35
N GLY A 61 12.21 19.05 4.52
CA GLY A 61 13.66 19.10 4.53
C GLY A 61 14.28 18.40 5.72
N LEU A 62 15.60 18.23 5.69
CA LEU A 62 16.35 17.64 6.79
C LEU A 62 16.55 18.67 7.91
N GLN A 63 15.92 18.43 9.05
CA GLN A 63 15.97 19.28 10.24
C GLN A 63 16.03 18.45 11.52
N GLN A 64 16.33 19.09 12.63
CA GLN A 64 16.22 18.46 13.96
C GLN A 64 14.79 17.94 14.17
N GLY A 65 14.67 16.70 14.66
CA GLY A 65 13.41 15.99 14.82
C GLY A 65 12.95 15.19 13.59
N SER A 66 13.56 15.38 12.42
CA SER A 66 13.29 14.56 11.24
C SER A 66 13.65 13.09 11.51
N ILE A 67 12.80 12.18 11.03
CA ILE A 67 13.15 10.75 11.02
C ILE A 67 13.79 10.46 9.67
N VAL A 68 14.98 9.89 9.70
CA VAL A 68 15.78 9.59 8.51
C VAL A 68 16.12 8.12 8.43
N THR A 69 16.22 7.60 7.22
CA THR A 69 16.79 6.27 6.98
C THR A 69 18.16 6.45 6.37
N TYR A 70 19.17 5.88 7.00
CA TYR A 70 20.56 5.98 6.57
C TYR A 70 21.23 4.60 6.55
N ARG A 71 22.34 4.50 5.84
CA ARG A 71 23.16 3.28 5.78
C ARG A 71 24.31 3.37 6.77
N HIS A 72 24.40 2.35 7.63
CA HIS A 72 25.57 2.13 8.49
C HIS A 72 26.12 0.73 8.24
N GLY A 73 27.28 0.65 7.61
CA GLY A 73 27.82 -0.62 7.12
C GLY A 73 26.86 -1.30 6.13
N MET A 74 26.40 -2.50 6.45
CA MET A 74 25.45 -3.27 5.62
C MET A 74 23.99 -3.09 6.04
N GLU A 75 23.73 -2.33 7.09
CA GLU A 75 22.40 -2.15 7.66
C GLU A 75 21.77 -0.83 7.22
N LEU A 76 20.45 -0.85 7.09
CA LEU A 76 19.62 0.34 6.95
C LEU A 76 18.97 0.61 8.30
N ILE A 77 19.25 1.79 8.84
CA ILE A 77 18.77 2.23 10.16
C ILE A 77 17.84 3.41 9.95
N THR A 78 16.71 3.39 10.65
CA THR A 78 15.73 4.49 10.62
C THR A 78 15.64 5.06 12.03
N HIS A 79 16.18 6.26 12.23
CA HIS A 79 16.25 6.93 13.54
C HIS A 79 15.91 8.42 13.40
N ARG A 80 15.69 9.07 14.54
CA ARG A 80 15.38 10.49 14.63
C ARG A 80 16.64 11.33 14.77
N VAL A 81 16.72 12.44 14.05
CA VAL A 81 17.78 13.42 14.12
C VAL A 81 17.65 14.23 15.41
N LEU A 82 18.64 14.16 16.28
CA LEU A 82 18.74 14.96 17.49
C LEU A 82 19.41 16.30 17.25
N SER A 83 20.51 16.33 16.50
CA SER A 83 21.22 17.55 16.11
C SER A 83 21.85 17.40 14.74
N ILE A 84 22.15 18.55 14.12
CA ILE A 84 22.83 18.64 12.84
C ILE A 84 24.05 19.53 13.05
N GLU A 85 25.24 19.00 12.79
CA GLU A 85 26.53 19.68 12.95
C GLU A 85 27.27 19.68 11.61
N GLY A 86 27.01 20.70 10.80
CA GLY A 86 27.49 20.76 9.43
C GLY A 86 26.94 19.63 8.56
N ASP A 87 27.82 18.76 8.09
CA ASP A 87 27.45 17.57 7.28
C ASP A 87 27.19 16.30 8.14
N THR A 88 27.22 16.44 9.45
CA THR A 88 27.09 15.32 10.38
C THR A 88 25.79 15.41 11.17
N LEU A 89 25.14 14.28 11.36
CA LEU A 89 23.91 14.14 12.13
C LEU A 89 24.20 13.29 13.37
N VAL A 90 23.62 13.70 14.49
CA VAL A 90 23.46 12.84 15.67
C VAL A 90 22.07 12.29 15.63
N THR A 91 21.92 10.97 15.66
CA THR A 91 20.65 10.27 15.56
C THR A 91 20.36 9.42 16.78
N LYS A 92 19.09 9.10 17.00
CA LYS A 92 18.64 8.25 18.13
C LYS A 92 17.34 7.54 17.78
N GLY A 93 17.19 6.30 18.22
CA GLY A 93 15.91 5.59 18.20
C GLY A 93 14.95 6.15 19.25
N ASP A 94 13.68 6.27 18.94
CA ASP A 94 12.66 6.81 19.86
C ASP A 94 12.50 5.95 21.14
N ALA A 95 12.70 4.63 21.04
CA ALA A 95 12.61 3.67 22.14
C ALA A 95 13.95 3.44 22.87
N VAL A 96 15.03 4.11 22.46
CA VAL A 96 16.36 3.93 23.03
C VAL A 96 16.73 5.15 23.88
N GLU A 97 17.45 4.97 25.00
CA GLU A 97 17.81 6.10 25.88
C GLU A 97 18.97 6.92 25.30
N ASP A 98 20.00 6.25 24.80
CA ASP A 98 21.24 6.88 24.32
C ASP A 98 21.20 7.19 22.82
N PRO A 99 21.86 8.25 22.38
CA PRO A 99 22.13 8.51 20.96
C PRO A 99 22.93 7.38 20.32
N ASP A 100 22.85 7.29 18.99
CA ASP A 100 23.67 6.36 18.24
C ASP A 100 25.16 6.66 18.49
N PRO A 101 26.02 5.64 18.76
CA PRO A 101 27.42 5.87 19.15
C PRO A 101 28.32 6.30 17.99
N TRP A 102 27.76 6.51 16.82
CA TRP A 102 28.49 6.96 15.61
C TRP A 102 27.84 8.19 15.00
N PRO A 103 28.64 9.08 14.42
CA PRO A 103 28.12 10.18 13.64
C PRO A 103 27.59 9.66 12.29
N VAL A 104 26.47 10.24 11.84
CA VAL A 104 25.84 9.89 10.55
C VAL A 104 26.16 10.99 9.53
N SER A 105 26.88 10.67 8.47
CA SER A 105 27.11 11.63 7.39
C SER A 105 25.81 11.91 6.64
N ARG A 106 25.56 13.17 6.30
CA ARG A 106 24.43 13.58 5.46
C ARG A 106 24.37 12.81 4.14
N GLN A 107 25.52 12.46 3.57
CA GLN A 107 25.63 11.70 2.33
C GLN A 107 25.18 10.23 2.49
N SER A 108 25.21 9.67 3.70
CA SER A 108 24.75 8.31 3.97
C SER A 108 23.25 8.22 4.18
N VAL A 109 22.55 9.36 4.24
CA VAL A 109 21.11 9.42 4.40
C VAL A 109 20.43 9.08 3.09
N GLY A 110 19.73 7.96 3.07
CA GLY A 110 18.97 7.47 1.91
C GLY A 110 17.63 8.14 1.73
N GLY A 111 17.12 8.83 2.75
CA GLY A 111 15.85 9.58 2.65
C GLY A 111 15.23 9.94 3.99
N ILE A 112 14.23 10.81 3.90
CA ILE A 112 13.39 11.27 5.03
C ILE A 112 12.13 10.40 5.11
N TYR A 113 11.73 10.04 6.32
CA TYR A 113 10.45 9.39 6.58
C TYR A 113 9.28 10.30 6.19
N LEU A 114 8.35 9.75 5.41
CA LEU A 114 7.13 10.42 5.00
C LEU A 114 5.92 9.89 5.79
N PHE A 115 5.70 8.59 5.74
CA PHE A 115 4.63 7.91 6.45
C PHE A 115 4.92 6.42 6.62
N ARG A 116 4.16 5.78 7.50
CA ARG A 116 4.20 4.32 7.67
C ARG A 116 2.91 3.67 7.20
N VAL A 117 3.03 2.46 6.71
CA VAL A 117 1.90 1.57 6.44
C VAL A 117 1.98 0.42 7.47
N PRO A 118 1.04 0.38 8.41
CA PRO A 118 1.10 -0.61 9.47
C PRO A 118 0.89 -2.03 8.95
N TYR A 119 1.52 -3.00 9.60
CA TYR A 119 1.36 -4.44 9.38
C TYR A 119 1.79 -5.00 8.02
N ILE A 120 2.30 -4.20 7.08
CA ILE A 120 2.73 -4.66 5.74
C ILE A 120 3.82 -5.73 5.83
N GLY A 121 4.71 -5.63 6.81
CA GLY A 121 5.75 -6.62 7.05
C GLY A 121 5.18 -8.00 7.38
N TYR A 122 4.12 -8.06 8.17
CA TYR A 122 3.44 -9.33 8.50
C TYR A 122 2.76 -9.92 7.26
N VAL A 123 2.08 -9.09 6.47
CA VAL A 123 1.47 -9.52 5.19
C VAL A 123 2.54 -10.06 4.24
N SER A 124 3.65 -9.32 4.09
CA SER A 124 4.79 -9.71 3.26
C SER A 124 5.40 -11.06 3.73
N SER A 125 5.60 -11.20 5.04
CA SER A 125 6.12 -12.43 5.64
C SER A 125 5.17 -13.61 5.42
N PHE A 126 3.86 -13.40 5.59
CA PHE A 126 2.85 -14.43 5.34
C PHE A 126 2.84 -14.89 3.89
N ILE A 127 2.84 -13.96 2.92
CA ILE A 127 2.85 -14.29 1.48
C ILE A 127 4.12 -15.08 1.08
N ARG A 128 5.24 -14.89 1.79
CA ARG A 128 6.47 -15.66 1.54
C ARG A 128 6.37 -17.12 1.98
N THR A 129 5.45 -17.47 2.88
CA THR A 129 5.20 -18.86 3.26
C THR A 129 4.53 -19.65 2.12
N PRO A 130 4.71 -20.96 2.02
CA PRO A 130 4.00 -21.78 1.03
C PRO A 130 2.48 -21.59 1.12
N VAL A 131 1.91 -21.65 2.32
CA VAL A 131 0.47 -21.48 2.55
C VAL A 131 0.01 -20.07 2.12
N GLY A 132 0.75 -19.02 2.50
CA GLY A 132 0.41 -17.65 2.15
C GLY A 132 0.39 -17.41 0.64
N ARG A 133 1.32 -18.03 -0.11
CA ARG A 133 1.33 -17.96 -1.59
C ARG A 133 0.08 -18.59 -2.19
N TYR A 134 -0.32 -19.78 -1.72
CA TYR A 134 -1.55 -20.43 -2.19
C TYR A 134 -2.78 -19.57 -1.87
N VAL A 135 -2.89 -19.05 -0.65
CA VAL A 135 -4.00 -18.17 -0.23
C VAL A 135 -4.05 -16.91 -1.09
N ALA A 136 -2.91 -16.25 -1.33
CA ALA A 136 -2.83 -15.04 -2.12
C ALA A 136 -3.25 -15.22 -3.59
N ILE A 137 -3.13 -16.42 -4.14
CA ILE A 137 -3.53 -16.75 -5.53
C ILE A 137 -4.96 -17.29 -5.56
N LEU A 138 -5.28 -18.27 -4.71
CA LEU A 138 -6.56 -18.98 -4.76
C LEU A 138 -7.73 -18.09 -4.32
N VAL A 139 -7.56 -17.29 -3.27
CA VAL A 139 -8.68 -16.47 -2.75
C VAL A 139 -9.15 -15.45 -3.79
N PRO A 140 -8.29 -14.61 -4.41
CA PRO A 140 -8.73 -13.71 -5.49
C PRO A 140 -9.28 -14.47 -6.70
N GLY A 141 -8.68 -15.62 -7.04
CA GLY A 141 -9.14 -16.47 -8.14
C GLY A 141 -10.57 -16.98 -7.92
N VAL A 142 -10.87 -17.51 -6.75
CA VAL A 142 -12.22 -17.98 -6.39
C VAL A 142 -13.22 -16.83 -6.39
N ILE A 143 -12.84 -15.67 -5.84
CA ILE A 143 -13.69 -14.47 -5.86
C ILE A 143 -13.99 -14.04 -7.30
N LEU A 144 -12.98 -14.00 -8.17
CA LEU A 144 -13.14 -13.63 -9.58
C LEU A 144 -14.10 -14.60 -10.30
N VAL A 145 -13.89 -15.90 -10.14
CA VAL A 145 -14.77 -16.92 -10.71
C VAL A 145 -16.21 -16.76 -10.21
N ALA A 146 -16.40 -16.56 -8.91
CA ALA A 146 -17.73 -16.34 -8.33
C ALA A 146 -18.42 -15.08 -8.89
N LEU A 147 -17.67 -13.99 -9.09
CA LEU A 147 -18.17 -12.76 -9.69
C LEU A 147 -18.57 -12.97 -11.16
N LEU A 148 -17.76 -13.68 -11.95
CA LEU A 148 -18.05 -14.00 -13.34
C LEU A 148 -19.30 -14.89 -13.47
N PHE A 149 -19.41 -15.92 -12.62
CA PHE A 149 -20.63 -16.75 -12.58
C PHE A 149 -21.87 -15.94 -12.21
N ARG A 150 -21.77 -15.04 -11.25
CA ARG A 150 -22.87 -14.15 -10.85
C ARG A 150 -23.30 -13.25 -12.01
N GLU A 151 -22.36 -12.70 -12.76
CA GLU A 151 -22.65 -11.86 -13.90
C GLU A 151 -23.29 -12.66 -15.06
N ALA A 152 -22.76 -13.84 -15.37
CA ALA A 152 -23.31 -14.73 -16.37
C ALA A 152 -24.75 -15.15 -16.05
N ARG A 153 -25.04 -15.46 -14.78
CA ARG A 153 -26.45 -15.77 -14.35
C ARG A 153 -27.37 -14.58 -14.50
N LYS A 154 -26.92 -13.36 -14.25
CA LYS A 154 -27.74 -12.16 -14.44
C LYS A 154 -28.07 -11.93 -15.91
N ARG A 155 -27.10 -12.12 -16.80
CA ARG A 155 -27.31 -11.98 -18.26
C ARG A 155 -28.29 -13.00 -18.80
N LYS A 156 -28.19 -14.27 -18.36
CA LYS A 156 -29.15 -15.31 -18.73
C LYS A 156 -30.59 -14.98 -18.28
N ARG A 157 -30.77 -14.49 -17.05
CA ARG A 157 -32.10 -14.10 -16.55
C ARG A 157 -32.69 -12.96 -17.35
N ALA A 158 -31.90 -11.94 -17.69
CA ALA A 158 -32.36 -10.81 -18.48
C ALA A 158 -32.74 -11.21 -19.92
N GLN A 159 -32.06 -12.21 -20.51
CA GLN A 159 -32.41 -12.74 -21.82
C GLN A 159 -33.75 -13.53 -21.78
N ILE A 160 -33.96 -14.39 -20.78
CA ILE A 160 -35.20 -15.15 -20.64
C ILE A 160 -36.40 -14.19 -20.47
N GLU A 161 -36.27 -13.17 -19.61
CA GLU A 161 -37.33 -12.19 -19.36
C GLU A 161 -37.64 -11.36 -20.63
N HIS A 162 -36.66 -11.09 -21.49
CA HIS A 162 -36.87 -10.42 -22.76
C HIS A 162 -37.57 -11.33 -23.77
N ASP A 163 -37.19 -12.60 -23.86
CA ASP A 163 -37.76 -13.59 -24.77
C ASP A 163 -39.22 -13.90 -24.41
N ASP A 164 -39.53 -14.09 -23.12
CA ASP A 164 -40.91 -14.30 -22.61
C ASP A 164 -41.79 -13.07 -22.88
N GLY A 165 -41.26 -11.86 -22.78
CA GLY A 165 -41.99 -10.62 -23.09
C GLY A 165 -42.30 -10.48 -24.59
N GLU A 166 -41.43 -10.92 -25.46
CA GLU A 166 -41.61 -10.87 -26.94
C GLU A 166 -42.63 -11.91 -27.41
N VAL A 167 -42.65 -13.11 -26.78
CA VAL A 167 -43.65 -14.16 -27.02
C VAL A 167 -45.01 -13.69 -26.63
N MET A 168 -45.20 -13.12 -25.42
CA MET A 168 -46.49 -12.61 -24.95
C MET A 168 -47.01 -11.45 -25.85
N TYR A 169 -46.14 -10.55 -26.28
CA TYR A 169 -46.51 -9.47 -27.18
C TYR A 169 -46.99 -10.00 -28.55
N ARG A 170 -46.35 -11.03 -29.09
CA ARG A 170 -46.72 -11.67 -30.36
C ARG A 170 -48.08 -12.34 -30.27
N ASP A 171 -48.34 -13.11 -29.23
CA ASP A 171 -49.60 -13.81 -28.99
C ASP A 171 -50.79 -12.85 -28.79
N SER A 172 -50.58 -11.72 -28.12
CA SER A 172 -51.60 -10.69 -27.95
C SER A 172 -52.04 -10.04 -29.25
N LYS A 173 -51.10 -9.95 -30.22
CA LYS A 173 -51.36 -9.35 -31.53
C LYS A 173 -52.14 -10.31 -32.46
N PHE A 174 -51.98 -11.62 -32.32
CA PHE A 174 -52.72 -12.61 -33.11
C PHE A 174 -54.12 -12.83 -32.58
N ASN A 175 -54.43 -12.59 -31.29
CA ASN A 175 -55.76 -12.79 -30.69
C ASN A 175 -56.71 -11.58 -30.86
N ASN A 176 -56.21 -10.44 -31.36
CA ASN A 176 -56.98 -9.21 -31.57
C ASN A 176 -57.34 -8.92 -33.05
N ASN A 177 -57.17 -9.87 -33.96
CA ASN A 177 -57.63 -9.87 -35.34
C ASN A 177 -58.61 -11.03 -35.59
#